data_f49162a064392c137f50b35b8a8ca5e3
#
_entry.id   f49162a064392c137f50b35b8a8ca5e3
#
_cell.length_a   1.000
_cell.length_b   1.000
_cell.length_c   1.000
_cell.angle_alpha   90.00
_cell.angle_beta   90.00
_cell.angle_gamma   90.00
#
_symmetry.space_group_name_H-M   'P 1'
#
loop_
_entity.id
_entity.type
_entity.pdbx_description
1 polymer ?
#
loop_
_entity_poly.entity_id
_entity_poly.type
_entity_poly.pdbx_seq_one_letter_code
_entity_poly.pdbx_strand_id
1 'polypeptide(L)'
;MAVSNKPIVWGPFAAGGTLTAFLTPVLILLALLAALGHVPELLAYERLHAFAGHWLVKLALAGIVFLSLWSAAHRLRITCTDLGLRADAAVATLVYAVALAGTGASVLYLLRI
;
A
#
# COMPACT_ATOMS: atom_id res chain seq x y z
N MET A 1 28.26 15.16 -10.32
CA MET A 1 27.95 13.76 -10.10
C MET A 1 26.44 13.56 -10.17
N ALA A 2 26.01 12.65 -10.99
CA ALA A 2 24.57 12.37 -11.12
C ALA A 2 24.04 11.69 -9.87
N VAL A 3 22.89 12.17 -9.37
CA VAL A 3 22.21 11.54 -8.24
C VAL A 3 21.50 10.28 -8.74
N SER A 4 21.78 9.16 -8.09
CA SER A 4 21.10 7.91 -8.42
C SER A 4 19.63 7.97 -8.02
N ASN A 5 18.76 7.40 -8.86
CA ASN A 5 17.34 7.25 -8.55
C ASN A 5 17.08 6.05 -7.63
N LYS A 6 18.08 5.23 -7.36
CA LYS A 6 17.92 4.03 -6.53
C LYS A 6 17.36 4.31 -5.13
N PRO A 7 17.85 5.32 -4.38
CA PRO A 7 17.26 5.62 -3.08
C PRO A 7 15.80 6.05 -3.15
N ILE A 8 15.42 6.75 -4.23
CA ILE A 8 14.04 7.23 -4.41
C ILE A 8 13.09 6.07 -4.68
N VAL A 9 13.53 5.08 -5.45
CA VAL A 9 12.73 3.90 -5.77
C VAL A 9 12.78 2.87 -4.65
N TRP A 10 13.97 2.62 -4.12
CA TRP A 10 14.20 1.59 -3.12
C TRP A 10 13.69 1.97 -1.74
N GLY A 11 13.79 3.24 -1.36
CA GLY A 11 13.35 3.72 -0.05
C GLY A 11 11.89 3.40 0.24
N PRO A 12 10.94 3.85 -0.62
CA PRO A 12 9.54 3.50 -0.45
C PRO A 12 9.28 1.99 -0.53
N PHE A 13 10.02 1.26 -1.36
CA PHE A 13 9.92 -0.19 -1.43
C PHE A 13 10.30 -0.84 -0.10
N ALA A 14 11.43 -0.47 0.48
CA ALA A 14 11.89 -1.04 1.74
C ALA A 14 10.94 -0.67 2.89
N ALA A 15 10.52 0.58 2.95
CA ALA A 15 9.57 1.05 3.97
C ALA A 15 8.23 0.33 3.82
N GLY A 16 7.72 0.19 2.60
CA GLY A 16 6.47 -0.50 2.32
C GLY A 16 6.55 -1.98 2.66
N GLY A 17 7.64 -2.64 2.32
CA GLY A 17 7.87 -4.04 2.65
C GLY A 17 7.89 -4.29 4.16
N THR A 18 8.60 -3.45 4.90
CA THR A 18 8.67 -3.53 6.37
C THR A 18 7.29 -3.28 6.99
N LEU A 19 6.61 -2.23 6.55
CA LEU A 19 5.27 -1.90 7.03
C LEU A 19 4.29 -3.05 6.77
N THR A 20 4.28 -3.59 5.56
CA THR A 20 3.41 -4.70 5.18
C THR A 20 3.71 -5.95 6.01
N ALA A 21 4.98 -6.23 6.28
CA ALA A 21 5.38 -7.37 7.10
C ALA A 21 4.82 -7.28 8.52
N PHE A 22 4.73 -6.08 9.09
CA PHE A 22 4.12 -5.87 10.39
C PHE A 22 2.59 -5.87 10.36
N LEU A 23 2.00 -5.26 9.31
CA LEU A 23 0.55 -5.11 9.23
C LEU A 23 -0.17 -6.37 8.80
N THR A 24 0.42 -7.18 7.93
CA THR A 24 -0.24 -8.36 7.36
C THR A 24 -0.70 -9.36 8.43
N PRO A 25 0.14 -9.77 9.41
CA PRO A 25 -0.32 -10.68 10.45
C PRO A 25 -1.48 -10.11 11.27
N VAL A 26 -1.44 -8.81 11.58
CA VAL A 26 -2.50 -8.14 12.34
C VAL A 26 -3.80 -8.13 11.54
N LEU A 27 -3.73 -7.80 10.24
CA LEU A 27 -4.90 -7.76 9.38
C LEU A 27 -5.51 -9.16 9.20
N ILE A 28 -4.68 -10.19 9.06
CA ILE A 28 -5.13 -11.57 8.95
C ILE A 28 -5.86 -11.99 10.23
N LEU A 29 -5.29 -11.67 11.39
CA LEU A 29 -5.92 -11.98 12.67
C LEU A 29 -7.27 -11.29 12.81
N LEU A 30 -7.36 -10.00 12.48
CA LEU A 30 -8.59 -9.24 12.54
C LEU A 30 -9.65 -9.79 11.58
N ALA A 31 -9.24 -10.15 10.35
CA ALA A 31 -10.13 -10.73 9.37
C ALA A 31 -10.66 -12.09 9.84
N LEU A 32 -9.82 -12.90 10.46
CA LEU A 32 -10.20 -14.19 11.01
C LEU A 32 -11.22 -14.03 12.13
N LEU A 33 -10.97 -13.11 13.06
CA LEU A 33 -11.90 -12.83 14.15
C LEU A 33 -13.26 -12.36 13.62
N ALA A 34 -13.26 -11.51 12.60
CA ALA A 34 -14.48 -11.05 11.95
C ALA A 34 -15.24 -12.21 11.28
N ALA A 35 -14.52 -13.11 10.61
CA ALA A 35 -15.10 -14.29 9.95
C ALA A 35 -15.73 -15.25 10.95
N LEU A 36 -15.18 -15.32 12.17
CA LEU A 36 -15.73 -16.15 13.25
C LEU A 36 -16.85 -15.47 14.02
N GLY A 37 -17.23 -14.26 13.64
CA GLY A 37 -18.30 -13.51 14.29
C GLY A 37 -17.85 -12.72 15.54
N HIS A 38 -16.56 -12.71 15.83
CA HIS A 38 -16.01 -11.99 16.98
C HIS A 38 -15.44 -10.64 16.54
N VAL A 39 -16.29 -9.70 16.17
CA VAL A 39 -15.87 -8.36 15.80
C VAL A 39 -15.74 -7.52 17.06
N PRO A 40 -14.51 -7.07 17.45
CA PRO A 40 -14.36 -6.16 18.56
C PRO A 40 -15.16 -4.88 18.34
N GLU A 41 -15.70 -4.32 19.41
CA GLU A 41 -16.46 -3.08 19.33
C GLU A 41 -15.66 -1.94 18.68
N LEU A 42 -14.35 -1.91 18.92
CA LEU A 42 -13.46 -0.93 18.31
C LEU A 42 -13.40 -1.02 16.79
N LEU A 43 -13.75 -2.19 16.20
CA LEU A 43 -13.77 -2.42 14.77
C LEU A 43 -15.17 -2.27 14.16
N ALA A 44 -16.17 -1.83 14.93
CA ALA A 44 -17.49 -1.54 14.40
C ALA A 44 -17.39 -0.46 13.31
N TYR A 45 -18.21 -0.58 12.26
CA TYR A 45 -18.18 0.32 11.11
C TYR A 45 -18.21 1.79 11.55
N GLU A 46 -19.07 2.14 12.48
CA GLU A 46 -19.22 3.52 12.94
C GLU A 46 -17.94 4.08 13.54
N ARG A 47 -17.25 3.27 14.34
CA ARG A 47 -15.99 3.67 14.97
C ARG A 47 -14.86 3.77 13.94
N LEU A 48 -14.78 2.82 13.02
CA LEU A 48 -13.79 2.87 11.95
C LEU A 48 -14.03 4.05 11.02
N HIS A 49 -15.30 4.34 10.71
CA HIS A 49 -15.64 5.49 9.88
C HIS A 49 -15.27 6.80 10.55
N ALA A 50 -15.57 6.95 11.84
CA ALA A 50 -15.19 8.13 12.62
C ALA A 50 -13.67 8.28 12.70
N PHE A 51 -12.96 7.19 12.94
CA PHE A 51 -11.51 7.16 12.98
C PHE A 51 -10.91 7.56 11.64
N ALA A 52 -11.38 6.96 10.55
CA ALA A 52 -10.92 7.27 9.20
C ALA A 52 -11.31 8.69 8.75
N GLY A 53 -12.30 9.30 9.38
CA GLY A 53 -12.70 10.67 9.10
C GLY A 53 -11.72 11.71 9.62
N HIS A 54 -10.85 11.36 10.56
CA HIS A 54 -9.86 12.27 11.11
C HIS A 54 -8.74 12.53 10.08
N TRP A 55 -8.36 13.78 9.89
CA TRP A 55 -7.40 14.16 8.83
C TRP A 55 -6.03 13.51 9.01
N LEU A 56 -5.54 13.37 10.25
CA LEU A 56 -4.27 12.69 10.51
C LEU A 56 -4.34 11.21 10.11
N VAL A 57 -5.46 10.55 10.39
CA VAL A 57 -5.68 9.16 10.02
C VAL A 57 -5.75 9.01 8.51
N LYS A 58 -6.41 9.95 7.81
CA LYS A 58 -6.45 9.96 6.35
C LYS A 58 -5.06 10.04 5.74
N LEU A 59 -4.21 10.93 6.28
CA LEU A 59 -2.82 11.04 5.84
C LEU A 59 -2.05 9.74 6.09
N ALA A 60 -2.20 9.15 7.27
CA ALA A 60 -1.54 7.90 7.61
C ALA A 60 -1.99 6.76 6.68
N LEU A 61 -3.30 6.64 6.44
CA LEU A 61 -3.84 5.61 5.55
C LEU A 61 -3.36 5.81 4.12
N ALA A 62 -3.34 7.05 3.64
CA ALA A 62 -2.83 7.35 2.30
C ALA A 62 -1.35 6.95 2.18
N GLY A 63 -0.55 7.24 3.19
CA GLY A 63 0.86 6.85 3.23
C GLY A 63 1.03 5.34 3.23
N ILE A 64 0.25 4.62 4.03
CA ILE A 64 0.27 3.15 4.10
C ILE A 64 -0.08 2.56 2.73
N VAL A 65 -1.14 3.04 2.10
CA VAL A 65 -1.57 2.57 0.78
C VAL A 65 -0.48 2.83 -0.26
N PHE A 66 0.08 4.04 -0.28
CA PHE A 66 1.15 4.39 -1.21
C PHE A 66 2.35 3.47 -1.05
N LEU A 67 2.85 3.30 0.16
CA LEU A 67 4.03 2.48 0.42
C LEU A 67 3.77 1.02 0.07
N SER A 68 2.58 0.50 0.39
CA SER A 68 2.21 -0.89 0.08
C SER A 68 2.11 -1.12 -1.43
N LEU A 69 1.47 -0.20 -2.16
CA LEU A 69 1.34 -0.30 -3.61
C LEU A 69 2.68 -0.14 -4.31
N TRP A 70 3.52 0.79 -3.83
CA TRP A 70 4.86 0.98 -4.38
C TRP A 70 5.72 -0.25 -4.19
N SER A 71 5.68 -0.84 -2.99
CA SER A 71 6.39 -2.08 -2.70
C SER A 71 5.93 -3.22 -3.62
N ALA A 72 4.62 -3.37 -3.79
CA ALA A 72 4.05 -4.38 -4.67
C ALA A 72 4.45 -4.15 -6.13
N ALA A 73 4.43 -2.90 -6.58
CA ALA A 73 4.84 -2.53 -7.94
C ALA A 73 6.30 -2.89 -8.21
N HIS A 74 7.18 -2.56 -7.26
CA HIS A 74 8.60 -2.87 -7.39
C HIS A 74 8.86 -4.37 -7.44
N ARG A 75 8.18 -5.14 -6.59
CA ARG A 75 8.28 -6.60 -6.59
C ARG A 75 7.78 -7.20 -7.89
N LEU A 76 6.68 -6.67 -8.41
CA LEU A 76 6.12 -7.11 -9.68
C LEU A 76 7.09 -6.84 -10.83
N ARG A 77 7.73 -5.67 -10.84
CA ARG A 77 8.76 -5.32 -11.81
C ARG A 77 9.90 -6.32 -11.81
N ILE A 78 10.42 -6.64 -10.64
CA ILE A 78 11.52 -7.61 -10.48
C ILE A 78 11.06 -8.99 -10.94
N THR A 79 9.86 -9.41 -10.55
CA THR A 79 9.29 -10.70 -10.95
C THR A 79 9.18 -10.82 -12.47
N CYS A 80 8.73 -9.78 -13.15
CA CYS A 80 8.65 -9.78 -14.60
C CYS A 80 10.03 -9.92 -15.23
N THR A 81 11.03 -9.24 -14.69
CA THR A 81 12.41 -9.36 -15.15
C THR A 81 12.93 -10.80 -14.96
N ASP A 82 12.64 -11.41 -13.82
CA ASP A 82 13.04 -12.79 -13.53
C ASP A 82 12.35 -13.80 -14.46
N LEU A 83 11.14 -13.49 -14.91
CA LEU A 83 10.40 -14.32 -15.88
C LEU A 83 10.88 -14.16 -17.32
N GLY A 84 11.87 -13.30 -17.54
CA GLY A 84 12.48 -13.12 -18.87
C GLY A 84 11.88 -12.00 -19.70
N LEU A 85 11.01 -11.18 -19.13
CA LEU A 85 10.49 -10.00 -19.83
C LEU A 85 11.58 -8.93 -19.92
N ARG A 86 11.97 -8.59 -21.15
CA ARG A 86 13.07 -7.65 -21.37
C ARG A 86 12.64 -6.20 -21.48
N ALA A 87 11.33 -5.93 -21.52
CA ALA A 87 10.80 -4.58 -21.63
C ALA A 87 10.69 -3.93 -20.25
N ASP A 88 11.79 -3.84 -19.53
CA ASP A 88 11.80 -3.34 -18.15
C ASP A 88 11.23 -1.92 -18.03
N ALA A 89 11.56 -1.03 -18.99
CA ALA A 89 11.04 0.33 -18.96
C ALA A 89 9.52 0.37 -19.11
N ALA A 90 8.96 -0.46 -20.00
CA ALA A 90 7.50 -0.54 -20.17
C ALA A 90 6.83 -1.14 -18.94
N VAL A 91 7.41 -2.21 -18.39
CA VAL A 91 6.90 -2.84 -17.17
C VAL A 91 6.95 -1.87 -15.99
N ALA A 92 8.08 -1.18 -15.80
CA ALA A 92 8.23 -0.20 -14.73
C ALA A 92 7.19 0.92 -14.86
N THR A 93 7.03 1.47 -16.05
CA THR A 93 6.04 2.52 -16.29
C THR A 93 4.63 2.04 -15.95
N LEU A 94 4.28 0.84 -16.39
CA LEU A 94 2.95 0.28 -16.12
C LEU A 94 2.71 0.05 -14.64
N VAL A 95 3.61 -0.65 -13.95
CA VAL A 95 3.39 -1.02 -12.55
C VAL A 95 3.41 0.19 -11.62
N TYR A 96 4.32 1.14 -11.84
CA TYR A 96 4.37 2.35 -11.03
C TYR A 96 3.19 3.28 -11.34
N ALA A 97 2.75 3.35 -12.59
CA ALA A 97 1.56 4.11 -12.95
C ALA A 97 0.31 3.55 -12.27
N VAL A 98 0.16 2.23 -12.23
CA VAL A 98 -0.94 1.56 -11.54
C VAL A 98 -0.87 1.84 -10.04
N ALA A 99 0.33 1.80 -9.44
CA ALA A 99 0.52 2.10 -8.02
C ALA A 99 0.09 3.54 -7.70
N LEU A 100 0.51 4.49 -8.53
CA LEU A 100 0.15 5.91 -8.35
C LEU A 100 -1.35 6.13 -8.56
N ALA A 101 -1.95 5.47 -9.56
CA ALA A 101 -3.38 5.55 -9.81
C ALA A 101 -4.18 4.97 -8.64
N GLY A 102 -3.76 3.83 -8.10
CA GLY A 102 -4.38 3.22 -6.92
C GLY A 102 -4.28 4.11 -5.70
N THR A 103 -3.12 4.73 -5.48
CA THR A 103 -2.92 5.68 -4.39
C THR A 103 -3.84 6.90 -4.56
N GLY A 104 -3.89 7.46 -5.76
CA GLY A 104 -4.76 8.60 -6.05
C GLY A 104 -6.23 8.28 -5.81
N ALA A 105 -6.69 7.12 -6.29
CA ALA A 105 -8.05 6.66 -6.06
C ALA A 105 -8.35 6.51 -4.55
N SER A 106 -7.41 5.93 -3.80
CA SER A 106 -7.55 5.78 -2.35
C SER A 106 -7.67 7.13 -1.64
N VAL A 107 -6.85 8.09 -2.04
CA VAL A 107 -6.91 9.46 -1.49
C VAL A 107 -8.27 10.09 -1.78
N LEU A 108 -8.76 9.95 -3.01
CA LEU A 108 -10.09 10.49 -3.36
C LEU A 108 -11.20 9.89 -2.49
N TYR A 109 -11.18 8.59 -2.26
CA TYR A 109 -12.15 7.93 -1.40
C TYR A 109 -12.02 8.39 0.06
N LEU A 110 -10.80 8.54 0.56
CA LEU A 110 -10.57 9.03 1.91
C LEU A 110 -11.08 10.46 2.10
N LEU A 111 -10.95 11.30 1.08
CA LEU A 111 -11.44 12.67 1.14
C LEU A 111 -12.98 12.75 1.19
N ARG A 112 -13.66 11.70 0.74
CA ARG A 112 -15.13 11.61 0.80
C ARG A 112 -15.65 11.16 2.16
N ILE A 113 -14.79 10.58 2.96
CA ILE A 113 -15.13 10.19 4.32
C ILE A 113 -15.05 11.42 5.24
#